data_7ee1f5acda57b33d1ca17bc29e85cbe3
#
_entry.id   7ee1f5acda57b33d1ca17bc29e85cbe3
#
_cell.length_a   1.000
_cell.length_b   1.000
_cell.length_c   1.000
_cell.angle_alpha   90.00
_cell.angle_beta   90.00
_cell.angle_gamma   90.00
#
_symmetry.space_group_name_H-M   'P 1'
#
loop_
_entity.id
_entity.type
_entity.pdbx_description
1 polymer ?
#
loop_
_entity_poly.entity_id
_entity_poly.type
_entity_poly.pdbx_seq_one_letter_code
_entity_poly.pdbx_strand_id
1 'polypeptide(L)'
;MVPLFAEFGIDHPEGQLYKPVDHKVLMKYKESAQGQLLEEGINEAGATSTFIASATSFSTHHYPTVPFYTFYSMFGFQRVADLIWSAADQRARGFLMGATSGRTTLNGEGLQHQDGHSLLMAHTNPAVRAWDPAFAYELATIIRHGIDEMYGQDKDVLHYIALYNENYPMPAKPQGVDEGIIRGMYLLRGAPKGDGPIVRLVGSGPIMVQVLDAVEKLEAYGIRSEIYSATSYGELRREGLACDRWNRLHPSQDEKQPWVEQMLGNADVPVIAVSDNMAAVPDMIRQWVSGHFTVLGTDGFGRSDTREALRRFFEIDGKAVALAALSSLVRSGSIDSSVYEQAMQEYGISTERQDITEL
;
A
#
# COMPACT_ATOMS: atom_id res chain seq x y z
N MET A 1 7.64 11.91 10.84
CA MET A 1 7.98 13.29 10.39
C MET A 1 8.21 14.27 11.54
N VAL A 2 7.42 14.21 12.63
CA VAL A 2 7.55 15.14 13.78
C VAL A 2 9.00 15.42 14.25
N PRO A 3 9.88 14.40 14.42
CA PRO A 3 11.26 14.64 14.81
C PRO A 3 12.07 15.46 13.79
N LEU A 4 11.72 15.38 12.49
CA LEU A 4 12.45 16.03 11.41
C LEU A 4 12.37 17.55 11.46
N PHE A 5 11.24 18.11 11.91
CA PHE A 5 11.08 19.57 12.05
C PHE A 5 12.13 20.19 12.99
N ALA A 6 12.48 19.49 14.06
CA ALA A 6 13.48 19.99 15.01
C ALA A 6 14.93 19.84 14.51
N GLU A 7 15.18 18.84 13.66
CA GLU A 7 16.51 18.49 13.19
C GLU A 7 16.87 19.24 11.89
N PHE A 8 15.99 19.21 10.89
CA PHE A 8 16.25 19.81 9.58
C PHE A 8 15.84 21.28 9.48
N GLY A 9 14.91 21.74 10.32
CA GLY A 9 14.38 23.09 10.29
C GLY A 9 13.53 23.41 9.05
N ILE A 10 12.68 24.40 9.19
CA ILE A 10 11.85 24.95 8.10
C ILE A 10 12.67 26.02 7.40
N ASP A 11 12.70 26.01 6.08
CA ASP A 11 13.39 27.01 5.29
C ASP A 11 12.72 28.38 5.42
N HIS A 12 13.49 29.35 5.92
CA HIS A 12 13.09 30.76 5.95
C HIS A 12 14.33 31.64 5.81
N PRO A 13 14.39 32.52 4.80
CA PRO A 13 15.59 33.30 4.48
C PRO A 13 16.16 34.12 5.65
N GLU A 14 15.29 34.64 6.52
CA GLU A 14 15.68 35.45 7.68
C GLU A 14 15.77 34.63 8.99
N GLY A 15 15.54 33.34 8.94
CA GLY A 15 15.49 32.46 10.11
C GLY A 15 14.29 32.73 11.03
N GLN A 16 14.38 32.28 12.28
CA GLN A 16 13.29 32.40 13.25
C GLN A 16 13.15 33.84 13.78
N LEU A 17 12.13 34.54 13.31
CA LEU A 17 11.91 35.97 13.68
C LEU A 17 11.07 36.13 14.95
N TYR A 18 10.34 35.12 15.39
CA TYR A 18 9.47 35.16 16.57
C TYR A 18 9.49 33.82 17.32
N LYS A 19 9.08 33.91 18.59
CA LYS A 19 8.88 32.71 19.40
C LYS A 19 7.43 32.26 19.29
N PRO A 20 7.12 31.03 18.80
CA PRO A 20 5.77 30.53 18.71
C PRO A 20 5.06 30.56 20.07
N VAL A 21 3.79 30.99 20.10
CA VAL A 21 3.03 31.16 21.34
C VAL A 21 2.90 29.85 22.12
N ASP A 22 2.71 28.74 21.40
CA ASP A 22 2.49 27.40 21.90
C ASP A 22 3.74 26.49 21.87
N HIS A 23 4.93 27.11 21.75
CA HIS A 23 6.23 26.40 21.67
C HIS A 23 6.51 25.41 22.82
N LYS A 24 5.74 25.45 23.91
CA LYS A 24 5.87 24.53 25.04
C LYS A 24 4.94 23.32 24.92
N VAL A 25 3.92 23.40 24.07
CA VAL A 25 2.82 22.43 23.99
C VAL A 25 2.83 21.67 22.68
N LEU A 26 3.17 22.36 21.59
CA LEU A 26 3.26 21.77 20.25
C LEU A 26 4.69 21.37 19.88
N MET A 27 4.81 20.71 18.75
CA MET A 27 6.10 20.31 18.17
C MET A 27 7.08 21.48 18.11
N LYS A 28 8.37 21.20 18.23
CA LYS A 28 9.42 22.18 18.05
C LYS A 28 9.41 22.73 16.63
N TYR A 29 8.72 23.83 16.44
CA TYR A 29 8.77 24.63 15.23
C TYR A 29 10.07 25.43 15.21
N LYS A 30 10.86 25.30 14.17
CA LYS A 30 12.14 26.00 14.04
C LYS A 30 12.34 26.41 12.59
N GLU A 31 12.31 27.72 12.35
CA GLU A 31 12.69 28.31 11.08
C GLU A 31 14.22 28.57 11.03
N SER A 32 14.83 28.37 9.87
CA SER A 32 16.27 28.52 9.68
C SER A 32 16.58 28.88 8.23
N ALA A 33 17.55 29.78 8.02
CA ALA A 33 18.07 30.06 6.69
C ALA A 33 18.81 28.86 6.04
N GLN A 34 18.97 27.76 6.77
CA GLN A 34 19.52 26.50 6.29
C GLN A 34 18.49 25.35 6.44
N GLY A 35 17.23 25.71 6.64
CA GLY A 35 16.14 24.74 6.74
C GLY A 35 15.98 23.91 5.46
N GLN A 36 15.61 22.64 5.62
CA GLN A 36 15.40 21.71 4.50
C GLN A 36 13.94 21.35 4.30
N LEU A 37 13.04 21.89 5.15
CA LEU A 37 11.60 21.68 5.05
C LEU A 37 10.97 22.92 4.42
N LEU A 38 10.41 22.76 3.23
CA LEU A 38 9.68 23.80 2.52
C LEU A 38 8.19 23.71 2.88
N GLU A 39 7.63 24.81 3.37
CA GLU A 39 6.19 24.92 3.68
C GLU A 39 5.52 25.80 2.63
N GLU A 40 4.67 25.17 1.81
CA GLU A 40 3.93 25.84 0.72
C GLU A 40 2.49 26.21 1.13
N GLY A 41 2.11 25.95 2.40
CA GLY A 41 0.72 26.03 2.83
C GLY A 41 -0.16 24.97 2.18
N ILE A 42 -1.49 25.19 2.18
CA ILE A 42 -2.45 24.27 1.54
C ILE A 42 -2.60 24.63 0.06
N ASN A 43 -1.59 24.29 -0.72
CA ASN A 43 -1.50 24.59 -2.14
C ASN A 43 -0.76 23.45 -2.87
N GLU A 44 -1.48 22.41 -3.26
CA GLU A 44 -0.89 21.24 -3.93
C GLU A 44 -0.21 21.59 -5.26
N ALA A 45 -0.74 22.55 -6.01
CA ALA A 45 -0.15 22.98 -7.30
C ALA A 45 1.19 23.70 -7.09
N GLY A 46 1.26 24.62 -6.12
CA GLY A 46 2.50 25.30 -5.74
C GLY A 46 3.55 24.32 -5.23
N ALA A 47 3.18 23.49 -4.26
CA ALA A 47 4.08 22.49 -3.69
C ALA A 47 4.56 21.47 -4.74
N THR A 48 3.72 21.06 -5.68
CA THR A 48 4.14 20.19 -6.79
C THR A 48 5.11 20.89 -7.72
N SER A 49 4.93 22.19 -7.98
CA SER A 49 5.86 22.98 -8.81
C SER A 49 7.24 23.08 -8.15
N THR A 50 7.29 23.33 -6.84
CA THR A 50 8.53 23.33 -6.05
C THR A 50 9.18 21.94 -6.04
N PHE A 51 8.36 20.86 -5.89
CA PHE A 51 8.85 19.49 -6.02
C PHE A 51 9.47 19.24 -7.40
N ILE A 52 8.82 19.65 -8.50
CA ILE A 52 9.34 19.49 -9.86
C ILE A 52 10.70 20.21 -10.01
N ALA A 53 10.79 21.45 -9.54
CA ALA A 53 12.04 22.21 -9.61
C ALA A 53 13.18 21.50 -8.87
N SER A 54 12.92 20.97 -7.68
CA SER A 54 13.88 20.16 -6.92
C SER A 54 14.18 18.83 -7.62
N ALA A 55 13.14 18.09 -8.04
CA ALA A 55 13.25 16.76 -8.63
C ALA A 55 13.97 16.74 -9.99
N THR A 56 14.07 17.88 -10.69
CA THR A 56 14.76 18.05 -11.98
C THR A 56 16.08 18.80 -11.85
N SER A 57 16.49 19.21 -10.65
CA SER A 57 17.71 20.02 -10.41
C SER A 57 18.99 19.32 -10.90
N PHE A 58 19.05 17.98 -10.86
CA PHE A 58 20.19 17.21 -11.36
C PHE A 58 20.43 17.42 -12.87
N SER A 59 19.35 17.54 -13.67
CA SER A 59 19.43 17.74 -15.13
C SER A 59 19.56 19.22 -15.51
N THR A 60 18.94 20.15 -14.76
CA THR A 60 18.94 21.58 -15.05
C THR A 60 20.13 22.32 -14.47
N HIS A 61 20.59 21.92 -13.29
CA HIS A 61 21.65 22.62 -12.54
C HIS A 61 22.87 21.74 -12.23
N HIS A 62 22.88 20.47 -12.65
CA HIS A 62 23.92 19.50 -12.32
C HIS A 62 24.12 19.31 -10.81
N TYR A 63 23.07 19.52 -10.04
CA TYR A 63 23.06 19.40 -8.58
C TYR A 63 21.89 18.51 -8.16
N PRO A 64 22.15 17.25 -7.79
CA PRO A 64 21.08 16.32 -7.39
C PRO A 64 20.54 16.68 -6.00
N THR A 65 19.23 16.76 -5.91
CA THR A 65 18.50 16.78 -4.64
C THR A 65 17.63 15.52 -4.53
N VAL A 66 17.28 15.14 -3.31
CA VAL A 66 16.39 13.98 -3.05
C VAL A 66 15.10 14.53 -2.43
N PRO A 67 14.16 15.02 -3.23
CA PRO A 67 12.95 15.63 -2.70
C PRO A 67 11.95 14.57 -2.21
N PHE A 68 11.32 14.88 -1.06
CA PHE A 68 10.18 14.17 -0.51
C PHE A 68 9.00 15.15 -0.45
N TYR A 69 8.00 14.92 -1.28
CA TYR A 69 6.79 15.73 -1.27
C TYR A 69 5.66 15.00 -0.55
N THR A 70 5.23 15.53 0.59
CA THR A 70 4.13 14.96 1.37
C THR A 70 2.86 15.78 1.13
N PHE A 71 1.81 15.11 0.73
CA PHE A 71 0.49 15.70 0.50
C PHE A 71 -0.60 14.83 1.13
N TYR A 72 -1.75 15.44 1.36
CA TYR A 72 -2.95 14.66 1.70
C TYR A 72 -3.23 13.67 0.58
N SER A 73 -3.27 12.37 0.90
CA SER A 73 -3.35 11.31 -0.11
C SER A 73 -4.47 11.53 -1.12
N MET A 74 -5.68 11.85 -0.63
CA MET A 74 -6.84 12.14 -1.47
C MET A 74 -6.63 13.30 -2.46
N PHE A 75 -5.84 14.29 -2.10
CA PHE A 75 -5.69 15.52 -2.88
C PHE A 75 -4.45 15.56 -3.78
N GLY A 76 -3.56 14.55 -3.69
CA GLY A 76 -2.40 14.44 -4.55
C GLY A 76 -2.80 14.18 -6.01
N PHE A 77 -2.94 12.93 -6.38
CA PHE A 77 -3.26 12.58 -7.77
C PHE A 77 -4.58 13.16 -8.28
N GLN A 78 -5.59 13.37 -7.45
CA GLN A 78 -6.84 13.98 -7.88
C GLN A 78 -6.72 15.47 -8.27
N ARG A 79 -5.76 16.20 -7.70
CA ARG A 79 -5.59 17.63 -7.96
C ARG A 79 -4.43 17.95 -8.87
N VAL A 80 -3.35 17.16 -8.81
CA VAL A 80 -2.08 17.49 -9.46
C VAL A 80 -1.51 16.33 -10.30
N ALA A 81 -2.34 15.38 -10.72
CA ALA A 81 -1.89 14.27 -11.54
C ALA A 81 -1.27 14.72 -12.88
N ASP A 82 -1.76 15.79 -13.48
CA ASP A 82 -1.22 16.41 -14.67
C ASP A 82 0.19 16.99 -14.42
N LEU A 83 0.39 17.65 -13.29
CA LEU A 83 1.73 18.13 -12.91
C LEU A 83 2.68 16.98 -12.58
N ILE A 84 2.21 15.90 -11.96
CA ILE A 84 3.01 14.68 -11.73
C ILE A 84 3.35 14.02 -13.07
N TRP A 85 2.42 14.03 -14.04
CA TRP A 85 2.70 13.57 -15.39
C TRP A 85 3.78 14.41 -16.06
N SER A 86 3.67 15.74 -15.96
CA SER A 86 4.68 16.66 -16.46
C SER A 86 6.05 16.48 -15.77
N ALA A 87 6.06 16.21 -14.47
CA ALA A 87 7.29 15.87 -13.73
C ALA A 87 7.97 14.62 -14.32
N ALA A 88 7.19 13.58 -14.58
CA ALA A 88 7.70 12.36 -15.20
C ALA A 88 8.25 12.60 -16.61
N ASP A 89 7.57 13.40 -17.44
CA ASP A 89 8.01 13.77 -18.79
C ASP A 89 9.32 14.60 -18.73
N GLN A 90 9.51 15.40 -17.71
CA GLN A 90 10.74 16.15 -17.44
C GLN A 90 11.85 15.31 -16.77
N ARG A 91 11.65 13.99 -16.63
CA ARG A 91 12.61 13.06 -16.02
C ARG A 91 12.88 13.34 -14.54
N ALA A 92 11.88 13.83 -13.80
CA ALA A 92 11.99 14.09 -12.38
C ALA A 92 12.30 12.83 -11.56
N ARG A 93 13.04 13.00 -10.45
CA ARG A 93 13.42 11.95 -9.50
C ARG A 93 13.05 12.38 -8.09
N GLY A 94 12.34 11.56 -7.35
CA GLY A 94 11.93 11.90 -5.98
C GLY A 94 10.81 11.03 -5.44
N PHE A 95 10.39 11.36 -4.23
CA PHE A 95 9.37 10.63 -3.49
C PHE A 95 8.10 11.46 -3.32
N LEU A 96 6.99 10.89 -3.71
CA LEU A 96 5.63 11.39 -3.48
C LEU A 96 5.03 10.61 -2.30
N MET A 97 4.68 11.29 -1.22
CA MET A 97 4.24 10.67 0.02
C MET A 97 2.76 10.99 0.25
N GLY A 98 1.88 10.04 -0.04
CA GLY A 98 0.44 10.19 0.22
C GLY A 98 0.11 9.97 1.69
N ALA A 99 -0.09 11.02 2.45
CA ALA A 99 -0.38 10.97 3.88
C ALA A 99 -1.59 11.86 4.23
N THR A 100 -2.65 11.32 4.82
CA THR A 100 -2.83 9.93 5.22
C THR A 100 -3.70 9.20 4.22
N SER A 101 -3.31 7.94 3.90
CA SER A 101 -4.05 7.07 2.96
C SER A 101 -5.06 6.18 3.69
N GLY A 102 -5.89 5.51 2.89
CA GLY A 102 -6.82 4.48 3.33
C GLY A 102 -8.23 4.99 3.61
N ARG A 103 -9.22 4.19 3.29
CA ARG A 103 -10.63 4.52 3.55
C ARG A 103 -11.09 4.18 4.95
N THR A 104 -10.47 3.22 5.59
CA THR A 104 -10.82 2.80 6.94
C THR A 104 -9.78 3.24 7.96
N THR A 105 -8.53 3.37 7.55
CA THR A 105 -7.43 3.74 8.44
C THR A 105 -7.46 5.21 8.82
N LEU A 106 -7.80 6.09 7.89
CA LEU A 106 -8.07 7.50 8.18
C LEU A 106 -9.50 7.62 8.73
N ASN A 107 -9.63 7.58 10.05
CA ASN A 107 -10.90 7.65 10.76
C ASN A 107 -11.22 9.06 11.28
N GLY A 108 -12.50 9.31 11.58
CA GLY A 108 -12.96 10.53 12.22
C GLY A 108 -12.96 11.79 11.36
N GLU A 109 -12.58 11.68 10.08
CA GLU A 109 -12.62 12.78 9.13
C GLU A 109 -13.80 12.64 8.16
N GLY A 110 -14.01 13.64 7.31
CA GLY A 110 -15.02 13.56 6.26
C GLY A 110 -14.61 12.58 5.15
N LEU A 111 -15.60 12.02 4.48
CA LEU A 111 -15.42 11.07 3.38
C LEU A 111 -14.52 11.60 2.24
N GLN A 112 -14.43 12.92 2.07
CA GLN A 112 -13.58 13.57 1.07
C GLN A 112 -12.07 13.44 1.36
N HIS A 113 -11.66 13.01 2.54
CA HIS A 113 -10.26 12.76 2.90
C HIS A 113 -9.84 11.29 2.79
N GLN A 114 -10.81 10.38 2.68
CA GLN A 114 -10.56 8.93 2.70
C GLN A 114 -10.22 8.41 1.30
N ASP A 115 -8.93 8.34 1.03
CA ASP A 115 -8.39 7.84 -0.24
C ASP A 115 -8.35 6.31 -0.28
N GLY A 116 -8.83 5.73 -1.36
CA GLY A 116 -8.76 4.31 -1.65
C GLY A 116 -8.39 4.01 -3.10
N HIS A 117 -7.94 5.01 -3.89
CA HIS A 117 -7.74 4.87 -5.33
C HIS A 117 -6.47 5.51 -5.88
N SER A 118 -5.72 6.28 -5.09
CA SER A 118 -4.49 6.93 -5.56
C SER A 118 -3.43 5.95 -6.04
N LEU A 119 -3.38 4.72 -5.52
CA LEU A 119 -2.48 3.67 -6.03
C LEU A 119 -2.79 3.30 -7.49
N LEU A 120 -4.07 3.25 -7.88
CA LEU A 120 -4.47 3.03 -9.27
C LEU A 120 -4.09 4.22 -10.15
N MET A 121 -4.36 5.44 -9.70
CA MET A 121 -3.99 6.66 -10.42
C MET A 121 -2.48 6.76 -10.61
N ALA A 122 -1.69 6.46 -9.58
CA ALA A 122 -0.23 6.41 -9.66
C ALA A 122 0.25 5.38 -10.68
N HIS A 123 -0.40 4.20 -10.73
CA HIS A 123 -0.04 3.14 -11.68
C HIS A 123 -0.29 3.52 -13.14
N THR A 124 -1.16 4.49 -13.44
CA THR A 124 -1.38 4.97 -14.81
C THR A 124 -0.16 5.70 -15.38
N ASN A 125 0.70 6.28 -14.53
CA ASN A 125 1.90 6.96 -14.96
C ASN A 125 3.07 5.95 -15.07
N PRO A 126 3.69 5.79 -16.27
CA PRO A 126 4.70 4.77 -16.50
C PRO A 126 6.00 4.96 -15.69
N ALA A 127 6.30 6.19 -15.28
CA ALA A 127 7.48 6.52 -14.50
C ALA A 127 7.24 6.45 -12.98
N VAL A 128 6.01 6.24 -12.52
CA VAL A 128 5.69 6.18 -11.08
C VAL A 128 5.68 4.73 -10.59
N ARG A 129 6.43 4.48 -9.53
CA ARG A 129 6.43 3.23 -8.73
C ARG A 129 5.52 3.45 -7.52
N ALA A 130 4.42 2.72 -7.41
CA ALA A 130 3.43 2.90 -6.36
C ALA A 130 3.55 1.81 -5.28
N TRP A 131 3.61 2.21 -4.00
CA TRP A 131 3.90 1.35 -2.87
C TRP A 131 2.86 1.50 -1.76
N ASP A 132 2.51 0.37 -1.14
CA ASP A 132 1.57 0.26 -0.01
C ASP A 132 2.19 -0.54 1.15
N PRO A 133 3.23 -0.02 1.82
CA PRO A 133 3.93 -0.75 2.86
C PRO A 133 3.07 -0.92 4.13
N ALA A 134 3.10 -2.13 4.71
CA ALA A 134 2.47 -2.44 5.99
C ALA A 134 3.38 -2.12 7.19
N PHE A 135 4.69 -2.27 7.05
CA PHE A 135 5.63 -2.21 8.16
C PHE A 135 6.75 -1.19 7.92
N ALA A 136 7.29 -0.62 9.00
CA ALA A 136 8.36 0.37 8.93
C ALA A 136 9.62 -0.15 8.20
N TYR A 137 9.94 -1.42 8.34
CA TYR A 137 11.08 -2.01 7.64
C TYR A 137 10.86 -2.14 6.12
N GLU A 138 9.60 -2.33 5.68
CA GLU A 138 9.25 -2.28 4.26
C GLU A 138 9.44 -0.88 3.70
N LEU A 139 8.89 0.13 4.40
CA LEU A 139 9.07 1.54 4.04
C LEU A 139 10.55 1.91 3.93
N ALA A 140 11.37 1.53 4.91
CA ALA A 140 12.80 1.80 4.89
C ALA A 140 13.51 1.10 3.72
N THR A 141 13.13 -0.15 3.41
CA THR A 141 13.69 -0.90 2.28
C THR A 141 13.31 -0.25 0.94
N ILE A 142 12.05 0.18 0.78
CA ILE A 142 11.54 0.86 -0.42
C ILE A 142 12.25 2.21 -0.63
N ILE A 143 12.39 3.03 0.42
CA ILE A 143 13.09 4.32 0.32
C ILE A 143 14.55 4.10 -0.08
N ARG A 144 15.25 3.16 0.56
CA ARG A 144 16.64 2.84 0.22
C ARG A 144 16.78 2.38 -1.24
N HIS A 145 15.85 1.51 -1.68
CA HIS A 145 15.81 1.04 -3.07
C HIS A 145 15.55 2.21 -4.03
N GLY A 146 14.58 3.08 -3.73
CA GLY A 146 14.25 4.23 -4.57
C GLY A 146 15.42 5.20 -4.72
N ILE A 147 16.16 5.47 -3.64
CA ILE A 147 17.39 6.28 -3.70
C ILE A 147 18.42 5.62 -4.61
N ASP A 148 18.66 4.32 -4.46
CA ASP A 148 19.59 3.58 -5.32
C ASP A 148 19.12 3.57 -6.78
N GLU A 149 17.84 3.29 -7.04
CA GLU A 149 17.28 3.27 -8.39
C GLU A 149 17.44 4.63 -9.10
N MET A 150 17.13 5.73 -8.42
CA MET A 150 17.16 7.07 -8.99
C MET A 150 18.58 7.64 -9.11
N TYR A 151 19.40 7.48 -8.07
CA TYR A 151 20.69 8.19 -7.98
C TYR A 151 21.91 7.27 -8.06
N GLY A 152 21.76 5.97 -7.77
CA GLY A 152 22.79 4.96 -7.96
C GLY A 152 22.78 4.35 -9.36
N GLN A 153 21.58 4.03 -9.88
CA GLN A 153 21.38 3.44 -11.20
C GLN A 153 20.97 4.43 -12.29
N ASP A 154 20.83 5.72 -11.94
CA ASP A 154 20.53 6.83 -12.85
C ASP A 154 19.19 6.69 -13.59
N LYS A 155 18.17 6.10 -12.95
CA LYS A 155 16.84 5.93 -13.54
C LYS A 155 15.92 7.11 -13.25
N ASP A 156 15.20 7.55 -14.27
CA ASP A 156 14.24 8.64 -14.19
C ASP A 156 12.87 8.09 -13.78
N VAL A 157 12.68 7.93 -12.47
CA VAL A 157 11.45 7.40 -11.87
C VAL A 157 11.05 8.20 -10.64
N LEU A 158 9.78 8.15 -10.30
CA LEU A 158 9.19 8.70 -9.08
C LEU A 158 8.66 7.55 -8.23
N HIS A 159 8.82 7.63 -6.92
CA HIS A 159 8.23 6.66 -5.99
C HIS A 159 7.05 7.31 -5.27
N TYR A 160 5.84 6.79 -5.47
CA TYR A 160 4.67 7.12 -4.67
C TYR A 160 4.51 6.11 -3.55
N ILE A 161 4.44 6.58 -2.30
CA ILE A 161 4.31 5.73 -1.12
C ILE A 161 3.09 6.16 -0.33
N ALA A 162 2.14 5.23 -0.14
CA ALA A 162 1.01 5.42 0.75
C ALA A 162 1.48 5.37 2.21
N LEU A 163 1.11 6.37 3.01
CA LEU A 163 1.41 6.46 4.43
C LEU A 163 0.13 6.56 5.26
N TYR A 164 0.16 6.00 6.46
CA TYR A 164 -1.00 5.84 7.31
C TYR A 164 -0.76 6.38 8.72
N ASN A 165 -1.83 6.71 9.43
CA ASN A 165 -1.79 7.29 10.79
C ASN A 165 -2.22 6.30 11.90
N GLU A 166 -2.21 5.01 11.63
CA GLU A 166 -2.51 3.98 12.62
C GLU A 166 -1.24 3.42 13.25
N ASN A 167 -1.23 3.33 14.58
CA ASN A 167 -0.15 2.68 15.33
C ASN A 167 -0.55 1.24 15.65
N TYR A 168 0.29 0.29 15.26
CA TYR A 168 0.13 -1.13 15.58
C TYR A 168 1.48 -1.81 15.79
N PRO A 169 1.52 -2.93 16.54
CA PRO A 169 2.73 -3.72 16.70
C PRO A 169 3.24 -4.21 15.35
N MET A 170 4.53 -4.03 15.10
CA MET A 170 5.18 -4.49 13.88
C MET A 170 6.09 -5.67 14.19
N PRO A 171 6.01 -6.78 13.44
CA PRO A 171 6.91 -7.91 13.62
C PRO A 171 8.33 -7.52 13.22
N ALA A 172 9.31 -8.29 13.71
CA ALA A 172 10.67 -8.18 13.22
C ALA A 172 10.72 -8.53 11.73
N LYS A 173 11.57 -7.84 10.99
CA LYS A 173 11.79 -8.11 9.55
C LYS A 173 12.29 -9.56 9.37
N PRO A 174 11.60 -10.38 8.58
CA PRO A 174 12.12 -11.71 8.24
C PRO A 174 13.46 -11.61 7.47
N GLN A 175 14.29 -12.62 7.56
CA GLN A 175 15.55 -12.64 6.84
C GLN A 175 15.34 -12.89 5.34
N GLY A 176 16.11 -12.20 4.50
CA GLY A 176 16.13 -12.44 3.05
C GLY A 176 14.93 -11.90 2.27
N VAL A 177 14.04 -11.08 2.87
CA VAL A 177 12.83 -10.59 2.22
C VAL A 177 13.01 -9.29 1.41
N ASP A 178 14.21 -8.70 1.40
CA ASP A 178 14.45 -7.41 0.72
C ASP A 178 14.06 -7.45 -0.77
N GLU A 179 14.45 -8.51 -1.48
CA GLU A 179 14.08 -8.69 -2.88
C GLU A 179 12.56 -8.75 -3.06
N GLY A 180 11.86 -9.53 -2.24
CA GLY A 180 10.40 -9.63 -2.30
C GLY A 180 9.70 -8.31 -1.99
N ILE A 181 10.22 -7.52 -1.03
CA ILE A 181 9.69 -6.19 -0.73
C ILE A 181 9.77 -5.28 -1.96
N ILE A 182 10.91 -5.24 -2.66
CA ILE A 182 11.09 -4.38 -3.84
C ILE A 182 10.46 -4.94 -5.12
N ARG A 183 10.17 -6.25 -5.18
CA ARG A 183 9.42 -6.87 -6.28
C ARG A 183 7.91 -6.82 -6.06
N GLY A 184 7.46 -6.36 -4.90
CA GLY A 184 6.05 -6.07 -4.61
C GLY A 184 5.32 -7.10 -3.75
N MET A 185 5.91 -8.27 -3.42
CA MET A 185 5.33 -9.28 -2.53
C MET A 185 6.39 -10.20 -1.93
N TYR A 186 6.19 -10.59 -0.67
CA TYR A 186 7.03 -11.61 -0.02
C TYR A 186 6.21 -12.44 0.98
N LEU A 187 6.68 -13.65 1.29
CA LEU A 187 6.13 -14.50 2.34
C LEU A 187 6.51 -13.94 3.71
N LEU A 188 5.52 -13.43 4.45
CA LEU A 188 5.70 -12.91 5.82
C LEU A 188 5.78 -14.07 6.82
N ARG A 189 4.89 -15.06 6.68
CA ARG A 189 4.83 -16.23 7.56
C ARG A 189 4.28 -17.44 6.82
N GLY A 190 5.02 -18.56 6.82
CA GLY A 190 4.57 -19.84 6.27
C GLY A 190 3.46 -20.47 7.11
N ALA A 191 2.71 -21.38 6.51
CA ALA A 191 1.70 -22.14 7.23
C ALA A 191 2.34 -23.03 8.32
N PRO A 192 1.70 -23.17 9.50
CA PRO A 192 2.14 -24.09 10.52
C PRO A 192 2.11 -25.55 10.00
N LYS A 193 2.96 -26.42 10.55
CA LYS A 193 2.95 -27.86 10.20
C LYS A 193 1.61 -28.49 10.61
N GLY A 194 1.11 -29.42 9.80
CA GLY A 194 -0.15 -30.12 10.06
C GLY A 194 -0.84 -30.59 8.77
N ASP A 195 -1.96 -31.28 8.90
CA ASP A 195 -2.72 -31.90 7.79
C ASP A 195 -4.00 -31.14 7.42
N GLY A 196 -4.32 -30.04 8.12
CA GLY A 196 -5.50 -29.21 7.84
C GLY A 196 -5.42 -28.48 6.50
N PRO A 197 -6.57 -28.05 5.94
CA PRO A 197 -6.61 -27.23 4.73
C PRO A 197 -5.76 -25.99 4.84
N ILE A 198 -5.26 -25.50 3.71
CA ILE A 198 -4.41 -24.29 3.65
C ILE A 198 -5.14 -23.21 2.85
N VAL A 199 -4.98 -21.97 3.30
CA VAL A 199 -5.36 -20.76 2.56
C VAL A 199 -4.18 -19.79 2.50
N ARG A 200 -4.08 -19.02 1.43
CA ARG A 200 -3.10 -17.94 1.29
C ARG A 200 -3.78 -16.61 1.54
N LEU A 201 -3.29 -15.86 2.51
CA LEU A 201 -3.78 -14.54 2.86
C LEU A 201 -2.76 -13.50 2.42
N VAL A 202 -3.19 -12.53 1.63
CA VAL A 202 -2.36 -11.45 1.11
C VAL A 202 -2.89 -10.14 1.66
N GLY A 203 -2.08 -9.40 2.42
CA GLY A 203 -2.42 -8.08 2.93
C GLY A 203 -1.51 -7.00 2.40
N SER A 204 -2.00 -5.76 2.36
CA SER A 204 -1.19 -4.58 2.08
C SER A 204 -1.50 -3.46 3.08
N GLY A 205 -0.54 -2.55 3.31
CA GLY A 205 -0.73 -1.44 4.23
C GLY A 205 -1.18 -1.89 5.62
N PRO A 206 -1.90 -1.04 6.38
CA PRO A 206 -2.34 -1.34 7.75
C PRO A 206 -3.38 -2.46 7.84
N ILE A 207 -4.01 -2.86 6.72
CA ILE A 207 -4.97 -3.98 6.71
C ILE A 207 -4.28 -5.32 6.97
N MET A 208 -2.98 -5.38 6.90
CA MET A 208 -2.21 -6.53 7.38
C MET A 208 -2.60 -6.94 8.82
N VAL A 209 -2.98 -5.98 9.67
CA VAL A 209 -3.48 -6.27 11.05
C VAL A 209 -4.75 -7.12 11.01
N GLN A 210 -5.65 -6.86 10.05
CA GLN A 210 -6.88 -7.62 9.88
C GLN A 210 -6.62 -9.02 9.30
N VAL A 211 -5.61 -9.13 8.44
CA VAL A 211 -5.15 -10.43 7.94
C VAL A 211 -4.60 -11.28 9.08
N LEU A 212 -3.79 -10.69 9.98
CA LEU A 212 -3.26 -11.40 11.15
C LEU A 212 -4.37 -11.82 12.14
N ASP A 213 -5.38 -10.97 12.36
CA ASP A 213 -6.56 -11.30 13.16
C ASP A 213 -7.39 -12.44 12.54
N ALA A 214 -7.51 -12.47 11.20
CA ALA A 214 -8.19 -13.55 10.49
C ALA A 214 -7.48 -14.92 10.65
N VAL A 215 -6.15 -14.92 10.75
CA VAL A 215 -5.38 -16.17 10.98
C VAL A 215 -5.80 -16.83 12.29
N GLU A 216 -5.89 -16.07 13.39
CA GLU A 216 -6.31 -16.59 14.69
C GLU A 216 -7.73 -17.20 14.62
N LYS A 217 -8.61 -16.55 13.86
CA LYS A 217 -9.97 -17.03 13.63
C LYS A 217 -10.00 -18.33 12.81
N LEU A 218 -9.19 -18.43 11.77
CA LEU A 218 -9.09 -19.62 10.92
C LEU A 218 -8.46 -20.80 11.64
N GLU A 219 -7.47 -20.56 12.51
CA GLU A 219 -6.85 -21.60 13.34
C GLU A 219 -7.89 -22.28 14.26
N ALA A 220 -8.91 -21.55 14.75
CA ALA A 220 -10.01 -22.12 15.55
C ALA A 220 -10.83 -23.16 14.80
N TYR A 221 -10.84 -23.12 13.46
CA TYR A 221 -11.51 -24.11 12.58
C TYR A 221 -10.51 -25.11 11.98
N GLY A 222 -9.27 -25.16 12.46
CA GLY A 222 -8.26 -26.07 11.96
C GLY A 222 -7.70 -25.71 10.58
N ILE A 223 -7.93 -24.48 10.11
CA ILE A 223 -7.42 -23.99 8.83
C ILE A 223 -6.03 -23.37 9.03
N ARG A 224 -5.07 -23.77 8.20
CA ARG A 224 -3.70 -23.25 8.19
C ARG A 224 -3.59 -22.11 7.20
N SER A 225 -2.77 -21.09 7.52
CA SER A 225 -2.62 -19.93 6.67
C SER A 225 -1.16 -19.65 6.31
N GLU A 226 -0.89 -19.43 5.03
CA GLU A 226 0.32 -18.74 4.57
C GLU A 226 0.01 -17.25 4.45
N ILE A 227 0.89 -16.40 4.96
CA ILE A 227 0.66 -14.95 5.00
C ILE A 227 1.69 -14.25 4.13
N TYR A 228 1.21 -13.44 3.21
CA TYR A 228 2.01 -12.63 2.30
C TYR A 228 1.77 -11.16 2.55
N SER A 229 2.84 -10.35 2.49
CA SER A 229 2.73 -8.90 2.44
C SER A 229 2.93 -8.44 0.99
N ALA A 230 1.92 -7.77 0.43
CA ALA A 230 1.98 -7.16 -0.88
C ALA A 230 2.34 -5.68 -0.72
N THR A 231 3.57 -5.33 -0.99
CA THR A 231 4.07 -3.96 -0.90
C THR A 231 3.78 -3.14 -2.15
N SER A 232 3.51 -3.78 -3.30
CA SER A 232 3.15 -3.10 -4.55
C SER A 232 2.46 -4.02 -5.55
N TYR A 233 1.17 -3.93 -5.66
CA TYR A 233 0.41 -4.58 -6.74
C TYR A 233 0.75 -4.02 -8.12
N GLY A 234 1.13 -2.73 -8.19
CA GLY A 234 1.56 -2.09 -9.42
C GLY A 234 2.85 -2.68 -10.00
N GLU A 235 3.86 -2.92 -9.17
CA GLU A 235 5.12 -3.52 -9.62
C GLU A 235 4.95 -5.01 -9.96
N LEU A 236 4.13 -5.74 -9.18
CA LEU A 236 3.76 -7.12 -9.52
C LEU A 236 3.12 -7.22 -10.90
N ARG A 237 2.15 -6.33 -11.20
CA ARG A 237 1.51 -6.27 -12.51
C ARG A 237 2.49 -5.90 -13.61
N ARG A 238 3.37 -4.93 -13.39
CA ARG A 238 4.36 -4.47 -14.37
C ARG A 238 5.31 -5.60 -14.76
N GLU A 239 5.79 -6.33 -13.77
CA GLU A 239 6.69 -7.47 -13.97
C GLU A 239 5.97 -8.65 -14.66
N GLY A 240 4.75 -8.98 -14.23
CA GLY A 240 3.94 -10.03 -14.84
C GLY A 240 3.69 -9.77 -16.33
N LEU A 241 3.27 -8.55 -16.69
CA LEU A 241 3.09 -8.16 -18.11
C LEU A 241 4.40 -8.21 -18.92
N ALA A 242 5.54 -7.93 -18.29
CA ALA A 242 6.85 -8.06 -18.92
C ALA A 242 7.20 -9.55 -19.19
N CYS A 243 6.89 -10.44 -18.26
CA CYS A 243 7.02 -11.89 -18.44
C CYS A 243 6.12 -12.40 -19.58
N ASP A 244 4.83 -12.04 -19.56
CA ASP A 244 3.88 -12.42 -20.62
C ASP A 244 4.34 -11.94 -22.01
N ARG A 245 4.81 -10.69 -22.08
CA ARG A 245 5.35 -10.15 -23.33
C ARG A 245 6.58 -10.93 -23.79
N TRP A 246 7.49 -11.23 -22.89
CA TRP A 246 8.71 -11.98 -23.22
C TRP A 246 8.36 -13.38 -23.72
N ASN A 247 7.49 -14.11 -23.03
CA ASN A 247 7.05 -15.47 -23.39
C ASN A 247 6.39 -15.49 -24.77
N ARG A 248 5.52 -14.52 -25.04
CA ARG A 248 4.88 -14.38 -26.37
C ARG A 248 5.88 -14.12 -27.50
N LEU A 249 6.97 -13.41 -27.23
CA LEU A 249 8.01 -13.12 -28.25
C LEU A 249 9.06 -14.23 -28.38
N HIS A 250 9.12 -15.16 -27.43
CA HIS A 250 10.10 -16.24 -27.39
C HIS A 250 9.44 -17.62 -27.20
N PRO A 251 8.50 -18.05 -28.10
CA PRO A 251 7.66 -19.23 -27.83
C PRO A 251 8.43 -20.57 -27.89
N SER A 252 9.71 -20.55 -28.30
CA SER A 252 10.59 -21.71 -28.32
C SER A 252 11.62 -21.75 -27.17
N GLN A 253 11.55 -20.81 -26.25
CA GLN A 253 12.40 -20.75 -25.06
C GLN A 253 11.60 -21.13 -23.83
N ASP A 254 12.29 -21.41 -22.71
CA ASP A 254 11.64 -21.66 -21.42
C ASP A 254 10.87 -20.43 -20.98
N GLU A 255 9.64 -20.63 -20.51
CA GLU A 255 8.79 -19.54 -20.05
C GLU A 255 9.37 -18.85 -18.81
N LYS A 256 9.32 -17.51 -18.80
CA LYS A 256 9.58 -16.72 -17.59
C LYS A 256 8.34 -16.77 -16.72
N GLN A 257 8.54 -17.15 -15.47
CA GLN A 257 7.48 -17.22 -14.48
C GLN A 257 7.36 -15.87 -13.74
N PRO A 258 6.17 -15.23 -13.76
CA PRO A 258 5.91 -14.01 -13.00
C PRO A 258 6.17 -14.18 -11.50
N TRP A 259 6.59 -13.10 -10.83
CA TRP A 259 6.88 -13.14 -9.40
C TRP A 259 5.67 -13.56 -8.56
N VAL A 260 4.47 -13.16 -8.96
CA VAL A 260 3.22 -13.61 -8.32
C VAL A 260 3.11 -15.13 -8.32
N GLU A 261 3.37 -15.78 -9.45
CA GLU A 261 3.34 -17.24 -9.56
C GLU A 261 4.47 -17.91 -8.77
N GLN A 262 5.67 -17.29 -8.74
CA GLN A 262 6.77 -17.81 -7.95
C GLN A 262 6.45 -17.77 -6.45
N MET A 263 5.77 -16.71 -5.99
CA MET A 263 5.40 -16.55 -4.58
C MET A 263 4.20 -17.39 -4.18
N LEU A 264 3.13 -17.37 -4.96
CA LEU A 264 1.88 -18.06 -4.64
C LEU A 264 1.85 -19.51 -5.14
N GLY A 265 2.76 -19.88 -6.08
CA GLY A 265 2.82 -21.23 -6.66
C GLY A 265 1.60 -21.59 -7.50
N ASN A 266 1.64 -22.78 -8.09
CA ASN A 266 0.61 -23.28 -9.00
C ASN A 266 -0.38 -24.24 -8.31
N ALA A 267 -0.36 -24.36 -6.98
CA ALA A 267 -1.29 -25.20 -6.26
C ALA A 267 -2.68 -24.55 -6.22
N ASP A 268 -3.73 -25.38 -6.31
CA ASP A 268 -5.13 -24.95 -6.18
C ASP A 268 -5.46 -24.64 -4.69
N VAL A 269 -4.74 -23.71 -4.12
CA VAL A 269 -4.93 -23.20 -2.77
C VAL A 269 -5.62 -21.85 -2.89
N PRO A 270 -6.78 -21.64 -2.23
CA PRO A 270 -7.47 -20.36 -2.28
C PRO A 270 -6.60 -19.21 -1.80
N VAL A 271 -6.66 -18.08 -2.51
CA VAL A 271 -5.95 -16.83 -2.18
C VAL A 271 -6.97 -15.76 -1.87
N ILE A 272 -6.84 -15.13 -0.70
CA ILE A 272 -7.64 -13.99 -0.27
C ILE A 272 -6.74 -12.77 -0.17
N ALA A 273 -6.97 -11.77 -1.01
CA ALA A 273 -6.24 -10.51 -0.99
C ALA A 273 -7.10 -9.40 -0.38
N VAL A 274 -6.52 -8.64 0.54
CA VAL A 274 -7.23 -7.61 1.31
C VAL A 274 -6.46 -6.30 1.30
N SER A 275 -7.16 -5.18 1.06
CA SER A 275 -6.56 -3.85 1.02
C SER A 275 -7.49 -2.79 1.62
N ASP A 276 -6.92 -1.71 2.17
CA ASP A 276 -7.66 -0.49 2.54
C ASP A 276 -7.96 0.41 1.32
N ASN A 277 -7.57 -0.05 0.15
CA ASN A 277 -7.87 0.54 -1.14
C ASN A 277 -9.00 -0.22 -1.83
N MET A 278 -9.54 0.34 -2.91
CA MET A 278 -10.56 -0.34 -3.69
C MET A 278 -10.07 -1.69 -4.21
N ALA A 279 -11.00 -2.65 -4.37
CA ALA A 279 -10.72 -4.03 -4.78
C ALA A 279 -9.93 -4.13 -6.09
N ALA A 280 -10.08 -3.16 -6.98
CA ALA A 280 -9.31 -3.10 -8.23
C ALA A 280 -7.78 -3.03 -8.02
N VAL A 281 -7.29 -2.61 -6.83
CA VAL A 281 -5.85 -2.58 -6.53
C VAL A 281 -5.27 -3.99 -6.41
N PRO A 282 -5.71 -4.84 -5.47
CA PRO A 282 -5.22 -6.22 -5.44
C PRO A 282 -5.67 -7.05 -6.66
N ASP A 283 -6.76 -6.69 -7.32
CA ASP A 283 -7.24 -7.38 -8.52
C ASP A 283 -6.29 -7.25 -9.73
N MET A 284 -5.36 -6.31 -9.70
CA MET A 284 -4.34 -6.14 -10.75
C MET A 284 -3.48 -7.38 -11.01
N ILE A 285 -3.39 -8.32 -10.07
CA ILE A 285 -2.57 -9.54 -10.22
C ILE A 285 -3.38 -10.79 -10.57
N ARG A 286 -4.69 -10.69 -10.71
CA ARG A 286 -5.62 -11.83 -10.86
C ARG A 286 -5.19 -12.83 -11.94
N GLN A 287 -4.69 -12.37 -13.08
CA GLN A 287 -4.35 -13.25 -14.20
C GLN A 287 -3.17 -14.20 -13.92
N TRP A 288 -2.37 -13.94 -12.88
CA TRP A 288 -1.23 -14.77 -12.48
C TRP A 288 -1.45 -15.51 -11.15
N VAL A 289 -2.68 -15.50 -10.62
CA VAL A 289 -3.04 -16.26 -9.43
C VAL A 289 -3.79 -17.51 -9.84
N SER A 290 -3.26 -18.68 -9.51
CA SER A 290 -3.92 -19.95 -9.75
C SER A 290 -5.04 -20.18 -8.72
N GLY A 291 -6.11 -20.90 -9.14
CA GLY A 291 -7.20 -21.28 -8.24
C GLY A 291 -8.17 -20.15 -7.91
N HIS A 292 -8.84 -20.29 -6.78
CA HIS A 292 -9.81 -19.29 -6.30
C HIS A 292 -9.09 -18.05 -5.75
N PHE A 293 -9.29 -16.91 -6.40
CA PHE A 293 -8.79 -15.61 -5.95
C PHE A 293 -9.96 -14.71 -5.55
N THR A 294 -10.07 -14.44 -4.25
CA THR A 294 -11.06 -13.52 -3.68
C THR A 294 -10.36 -12.23 -3.25
N VAL A 295 -10.94 -11.11 -3.63
CA VAL A 295 -10.41 -9.77 -3.31
C VAL A 295 -11.41 -9.04 -2.42
N LEU A 296 -10.93 -8.48 -1.32
CA LEU A 296 -11.67 -7.60 -0.42
C LEU A 296 -11.02 -6.21 -0.44
N GLY A 297 -11.84 -5.19 -0.65
CA GLY A 297 -11.40 -3.80 -0.77
C GLY A 297 -12.48 -2.83 -0.31
N THR A 298 -12.17 -1.54 -0.42
CA THR A 298 -13.02 -0.45 0.07
C THR A 298 -13.68 0.29 -1.10
N ASP A 299 -14.51 -0.41 -1.88
CA ASP A 299 -15.23 0.21 -2.99
C ASP A 299 -16.34 1.15 -2.51
N GLY A 300 -16.72 2.11 -3.34
CA GLY A 300 -17.70 3.16 -3.00
C GLY A 300 -17.08 4.41 -2.37
N PHE A 301 -17.88 5.23 -1.73
CA PHE A 301 -17.42 6.43 -1.03
C PHE A 301 -16.89 6.12 0.36
N GLY A 302 -15.98 6.96 0.87
CA GLY A 302 -15.58 6.96 2.27
C GLY A 302 -16.75 7.20 3.24
N ARG A 303 -16.54 6.92 4.52
CA ARG A 303 -17.50 7.12 5.62
C ARG A 303 -16.79 7.67 6.84
N SER A 304 -17.48 8.53 7.61
CA SER A 304 -16.94 9.05 8.88
C SER A 304 -17.38 8.16 10.04
N ASP A 305 -16.47 7.33 10.55
CA ASP A 305 -16.69 6.47 11.70
C ASP A 305 -15.34 6.05 12.33
N THR A 306 -15.39 5.16 13.33
CA THR A 306 -14.19 4.50 13.87
C THR A 306 -13.61 3.49 12.87
N ARG A 307 -12.32 3.17 13.00
CA ARG A 307 -11.67 2.17 12.15
C ARG A 307 -12.39 0.82 12.17
N GLU A 308 -12.80 0.37 13.35
CA GLU A 308 -13.52 -0.90 13.52
C GLU A 308 -14.87 -0.90 12.78
N ALA A 309 -15.64 0.19 12.91
CA ALA A 309 -16.92 0.33 12.22
C ALA A 309 -16.73 0.40 10.70
N LEU A 310 -15.74 1.15 10.23
CA LEU A 310 -15.40 1.27 8.80
C LEU A 310 -14.95 -0.06 8.21
N ARG A 311 -14.05 -0.80 8.86
CA ARG A 311 -13.57 -2.11 8.41
C ARG A 311 -14.68 -3.15 8.34
N ARG A 312 -15.60 -3.11 9.32
CA ARG A 312 -16.81 -3.93 9.30
C ARG A 312 -17.79 -3.51 8.19
N PHE A 313 -17.94 -2.19 7.96
CA PHE A 313 -18.79 -1.67 6.87
C PHE A 313 -18.29 -2.13 5.51
N PHE A 314 -17.00 -1.96 5.23
CA PHE A 314 -16.37 -2.36 3.97
C PHE A 314 -16.05 -3.86 3.87
N GLU A 315 -16.38 -4.66 4.88
CA GLU A 315 -16.15 -6.11 4.90
C GLU A 315 -14.67 -6.50 4.71
N ILE A 316 -13.77 -5.74 5.33
CA ILE A 316 -12.31 -5.97 5.32
C ILE A 316 -11.74 -6.22 6.73
N ASP A 317 -12.59 -6.41 7.74
CA ASP A 317 -12.15 -6.81 9.07
C ASP A 317 -11.75 -8.30 9.11
N GLY A 318 -11.09 -8.74 10.18
CA GLY A 318 -10.60 -10.10 10.30
C GLY A 318 -11.69 -11.17 10.21
N LYS A 319 -12.95 -10.85 10.59
CA LYS A 319 -14.10 -11.78 10.43
C LYS A 319 -14.47 -11.95 8.96
N ALA A 320 -14.55 -10.87 8.22
CA ALA A 320 -14.84 -10.88 6.78
C ALA A 320 -13.75 -11.62 6.00
N VAL A 321 -12.48 -11.38 6.35
CA VAL A 321 -11.33 -12.09 5.74
C VAL A 321 -11.41 -13.59 6.02
N ALA A 322 -11.69 -13.98 7.27
CA ALA A 322 -11.86 -15.40 7.64
C ALA A 322 -13.03 -16.06 6.90
N LEU A 323 -14.17 -15.38 6.80
CA LEU A 323 -15.34 -15.90 6.06
C LEU A 323 -15.06 -16.03 4.57
N ALA A 324 -14.36 -15.08 3.94
CA ALA A 324 -13.95 -15.19 2.55
C ALA A 324 -13.06 -16.42 2.31
N ALA A 325 -12.14 -16.69 3.25
CA ALA A 325 -11.30 -17.88 3.22
C ALA A 325 -12.11 -19.17 3.36
N LEU A 326 -12.98 -19.24 4.37
CA LEU A 326 -13.87 -20.40 4.57
C LEU A 326 -14.79 -20.64 3.37
N SER A 327 -15.41 -19.58 2.82
CA SER A 327 -16.24 -19.67 1.62
C SER A 327 -15.46 -20.23 0.42
N SER A 328 -14.22 -19.80 0.23
CA SER A 328 -13.37 -20.30 -0.84
C SER A 328 -12.99 -21.77 -0.65
N LEU A 329 -12.75 -22.19 0.60
CA LEU A 329 -12.47 -23.59 0.95
C LEU A 329 -13.70 -24.50 0.79
N VAL A 330 -14.90 -23.99 1.09
CA VAL A 330 -16.16 -24.71 0.80
C VAL A 330 -16.33 -24.90 -0.71
N ARG A 331 -16.12 -23.86 -1.49
CA ARG A 331 -16.23 -23.91 -2.98
C ARG A 331 -15.23 -24.87 -3.63
N SER A 332 -14.04 -24.98 -3.05
CA SER A 332 -13.04 -25.97 -3.50
C SER A 332 -13.29 -27.38 -2.98
N GLY A 333 -14.30 -27.59 -2.13
CA GLY A 333 -14.58 -28.88 -1.50
C GLY A 333 -13.57 -29.30 -0.43
N SER A 334 -12.74 -28.38 0.04
CA SER A 334 -11.70 -28.64 1.05
C SER A 334 -12.26 -28.73 2.47
N ILE A 335 -13.42 -28.13 2.74
CA ILE A 335 -14.16 -28.21 4.02
C ILE A 335 -15.66 -28.35 3.75
N ASP A 336 -16.39 -28.83 4.76
CA ASP A 336 -17.85 -28.91 4.74
C ASP A 336 -18.49 -27.52 4.92
N SER A 337 -19.65 -27.27 4.31
CA SER A 337 -20.38 -26.01 4.42
C SER A 337 -20.82 -25.67 5.84
N SER A 338 -21.01 -26.68 6.68
CA SER A 338 -21.36 -26.49 8.09
C SER A 338 -20.34 -25.70 8.88
N VAL A 339 -19.05 -25.77 8.51
CA VAL A 339 -17.96 -24.96 9.12
C VAL A 339 -18.18 -23.47 8.82
N TYR A 340 -18.55 -23.15 7.58
CA TYR A 340 -18.86 -21.79 7.19
C TYR A 340 -20.12 -21.25 7.90
N GLU A 341 -21.18 -22.08 7.96
CA GLU A 341 -22.42 -21.72 8.63
C GLU A 341 -22.23 -21.48 10.13
N GLN A 342 -21.41 -22.31 10.78
CA GLN A 342 -21.01 -22.10 12.17
C GLN A 342 -20.27 -20.77 12.35
N ALA A 343 -19.31 -20.46 11.50
CA ALA A 343 -18.56 -19.20 11.56
C ALA A 343 -19.46 -17.98 11.36
N MET A 344 -20.42 -18.04 10.43
CA MET A 344 -21.41 -16.99 10.21
C MET A 344 -22.22 -16.70 11.47
N GLN A 345 -22.68 -17.75 12.17
CA GLN A 345 -23.41 -17.63 13.44
C GLN A 345 -22.53 -17.02 14.53
N GLU A 346 -21.33 -17.55 14.74
CA GLU A 346 -20.41 -17.09 15.78
C GLU A 346 -19.98 -15.62 15.57
N TYR A 347 -19.80 -15.20 14.32
CA TYR A 347 -19.40 -13.82 14.00
C TYR A 347 -20.60 -12.85 13.97
N GLY A 348 -21.82 -13.37 13.98
CA GLY A 348 -23.05 -12.56 13.97
C GLY A 348 -23.22 -11.79 12.67
N ILE A 349 -22.83 -12.38 11.52
CA ILE A 349 -22.92 -11.75 10.20
C ILE A 349 -24.19 -12.22 9.50
N SER A 350 -24.95 -11.26 8.97
CA SER A 350 -26.18 -11.51 8.21
C SER A 350 -25.86 -11.66 6.72
N THR A 351 -26.57 -12.57 6.05
CA THR A 351 -26.56 -12.70 4.58
C THR A 351 -27.36 -11.59 3.88
N GLU A 352 -28.23 -10.89 4.61
CA GLU A 352 -29.10 -9.81 4.11
C GLU A 352 -28.46 -8.43 4.24
N ARG A 353 -27.15 -8.34 3.95
CA ARG A 353 -26.46 -7.06 3.93
C ARG A 353 -26.63 -6.38 2.58
N GLN A 354 -26.86 -5.09 2.61
CA GLN A 354 -26.92 -4.28 1.40
C GLN A 354 -25.53 -4.15 0.76
N ASP A 355 -25.49 -4.14 -0.56
CA ASP A 355 -24.25 -3.89 -1.31
C ASP A 355 -23.73 -2.47 -0.99
N ILE A 356 -22.49 -2.40 -0.52
CA ILE A 356 -21.85 -1.13 -0.12
C ILE A 356 -21.59 -0.20 -1.31
N THR A 357 -21.56 -0.71 -2.53
CA THR A 357 -21.36 0.07 -3.75
C THR A 357 -22.65 0.78 -4.19
N GLU A 358 -23.80 0.37 -3.68
CA GLU A 358 -25.12 0.97 -3.93
C GLU A 358 -25.54 1.98 -2.86
N LEU A 359 -24.71 2.22 -1.84
CA LEU A 359 -24.94 3.15 -0.73
C LEU A 359 -24.16 4.47 -0.98
#